data_27dc7aa653bd28909622684cfb7214bf
#
_entry.id   27dc7aa653bd28909622684cfb7214bf
#
_cell.length_a   1.000
_cell.length_b   1.000
_cell.length_c   1.000
_cell.angle_alpha   90.00
_cell.angle_beta   90.00
_cell.angle_gamma   90.00
#
_symmetry.space_group_name_H-M   'P 1'
#
loop_
_entity.id
_entity.type
_entity.pdbx_description
1 polymer ?
#
loop_
_entity_poly.entity_id
_entity_poly.type
_entity_poly.pdbx_seq_one_letter_code
_entity_poly.pdbx_strand_id
1 'polypeptide(L)'
;MRKTQVVIVGAGPSGLMLSQLLQKHGIDSVVLERQTREYVEARIRAGLLEWGTVELLNEAGVGARMMREGLVHDGFAVAFDDRLHRIDLKGLAGKHVLVYGQTEIQKDLGDAAGARVVWEAKDVAIHDFDSKRPRVTYVNDGVRHELECDFVAGCDGYHGVSRASVPKDRLVEHERIYPFGWLGVLADVPPVDHELIYANHARGFALCSMRSTTRSRYYVQCPLDDKVENWSDERFWDELRARLPADYARRLVTGPSIEKSIAPLRSFVTEPMRFGRLFLVGDAAHIVPPTGAKGLNLAAADVRVLYRG
;
A
#
# COMPACT_ATOMS: atom_id res chain seq x y z
N MET A 1 7.01 22.10 -25.88
CA MET A 1 6.07 21.53 -24.89
C MET A 1 5.64 20.16 -25.40
N ARG A 2 5.87 19.12 -24.61
CA ARG A 2 5.48 17.74 -24.92
C ARG A 2 4.00 17.54 -24.51
N LYS A 3 3.25 16.75 -25.27
CA LYS A 3 1.84 16.44 -24.97
C LYS A 3 1.70 14.96 -24.61
N THR A 4 0.77 14.67 -23.70
CA THR A 4 0.31 13.32 -23.36
C THR A 4 -1.17 13.39 -22.97
N GLN A 5 -1.89 12.27 -22.94
CA GLN A 5 -3.28 12.29 -22.49
C GLN A 5 -3.36 12.35 -20.96
N VAL A 6 -2.52 11.59 -20.25
CA VAL A 6 -2.55 11.55 -18.80
C VAL A 6 -1.14 11.75 -18.22
N VAL A 7 -1.01 12.68 -17.29
CA VAL A 7 0.17 12.75 -16.42
C VAL A 7 -0.17 12.10 -15.08
N ILE A 8 0.65 11.15 -14.68
CA ILE A 8 0.53 10.43 -13.40
C ILE A 8 1.65 10.91 -12.50
N VAL A 9 1.34 11.46 -11.34
CA VAL A 9 2.33 11.89 -10.35
C VAL A 9 2.48 10.81 -9.30
N GLY A 10 3.67 10.18 -9.24
CA GLY A 10 4.02 9.09 -8.36
C GLY A 10 4.07 7.72 -9.05
N ALA A 11 5.22 7.02 -8.94
CA ALA A 11 5.43 5.66 -9.44
C ALA A 11 5.25 4.59 -8.34
N GLY A 12 4.40 4.85 -7.36
CA GLY A 12 3.93 3.82 -6.44
C GLY A 12 3.01 2.80 -7.16
N PRO A 13 2.56 1.74 -6.48
CA PRO A 13 1.75 0.69 -7.10
C PRO A 13 0.51 1.21 -7.82
N SER A 14 -0.18 2.23 -7.27
CA SER A 14 -1.37 2.83 -7.92
C SER A 14 -1.04 3.54 -9.22
N GLY A 15 0.02 4.36 -9.23
CA GLY A 15 0.41 5.10 -10.44
C GLY A 15 0.91 4.19 -11.56
N LEU A 16 1.73 3.20 -11.22
CA LEU A 16 2.22 2.24 -12.21
C LEU A 16 1.09 1.33 -12.74
N MET A 17 0.18 0.89 -11.86
CA MET A 17 -1.00 0.09 -12.24
C MET A 17 -1.90 0.88 -13.18
N LEU A 18 -2.18 2.16 -12.87
CA LEU A 18 -2.95 3.04 -13.73
C LEU A 18 -2.29 3.20 -15.10
N SER A 19 -0.98 3.53 -15.14
CA SER A 19 -0.22 3.67 -16.38
C SER A 19 -0.29 2.41 -17.25
N GLN A 20 -0.19 1.24 -16.63
CA GLN A 20 -0.21 -0.04 -17.36
C GLN A 20 -1.60 -0.32 -17.96
N LEU A 21 -2.67 -0.05 -17.21
CA LEU A 21 -4.04 -0.20 -17.70
C LEU A 21 -4.36 0.79 -18.83
N LEU A 22 -3.98 2.07 -18.66
CA LEU A 22 -4.14 3.08 -19.69
C LEU A 22 -3.44 2.68 -21.00
N GLN A 23 -2.20 2.19 -20.92
CA GLN A 23 -1.46 1.71 -22.08
C GLN A 23 -2.19 0.57 -22.80
N LYS A 24 -2.74 -0.40 -22.06
CA LYS A 24 -3.50 -1.51 -22.66
C LYS A 24 -4.74 -1.06 -23.42
N HIS A 25 -5.26 0.11 -23.08
CA HIS A 25 -6.39 0.74 -23.77
C HIS A 25 -5.98 1.82 -24.78
N GLY A 26 -4.68 1.90 -25.13
CA GLY A 26 -4.17 2.86 -26.13
C GLY A 26 -4.17 4.31 -25.66
N ILE A 27 -4.18 4.55 -24.35
CA ILE A 27 -4.13 5.89 -23.75
C ILE A 27 -2.69 6.21 -23.33
N ASP A 28 -2.12 7.27 -23.89
CA ASP A 28 -0.78 7.71 -23.59
C ASP A 28 -0.69 8.30 -22.20
N SER A 29 0.30 7.84 -21.41
CA SER A 29 0.57 8.38 -20.11
C SER A 29 2.06 8.56 -19.85
N VAL A 30 2.39 9.55 -19.00
CA VAL A 30 3.73 9.79 -18.48
C VAL A 30 3.64 9.75 -16.95
N VAL A 31 4.47 8.93 -16.32
CA VAL A 31 4.58 8.83 -14.86
C VAL A 31 5.78 9.64 -14.39
N LEU A 32 5.57 10.52 -13.42
CA LEU A 32 6.61 11.34 -12.81
C LEU A 32 6.89 10.84 -11.39
N GLU A 33 8.09 10.37 -11.12
CA GLU A 33 8.51 9.90 -9.79
C GLU A 33 9.72 10.71 -9.31
N ARG A 34 9.63 11.24 -8.07
CA ARG A 34 10.68 12.09 -7.48
C ARG A 34 11.92 11.32 -7.03
N GLN A 35 11.79 10.03 -6.80
CA GLN A 35 12.84 9.15 -6.30
C GLN A 35 13.44 8.31 -7.43
N THR A 36 14.53 7.60 -7.12
CA THR A 36 15.07 6.60 -8.04
C THR A 36 14.21 5.34 -8.01
N ARG A 37 14.35 4.50 -9.03
CA ARG A 37 13.67 3.21 -9.12
C ARG A 37 14.04 2.31 -7.94
N GLU A 38 15.31 2.22 -7.62
CA GLU A 38 15.85 1.38 -6.55
C GLU A 38 15.26 1.79 -5.18
N TYR A 39 15.13 3.09 -4.93
CA TYR A 39 14.52 3.58 -3.69
C TYR A 39 13.06 3.15 -3.57
N VAL A 40 12.28 3.27 -4.65
CA VAL A 40 10.85 2.91 -4.65
C VAL A 40 10.68 1.40 -4.46
N GLU A 41 11.50 0.59 -5.12
CA GLU A 41 11.47 -0.87 -5.03
C GLU A 41 11.97 -1.43 -3.69
N ALA A 42 12.85 -0.71 -2.99
CA ALA A 42 13.38 -1.14 -1.69
C ALA A 42 12.40 -0.97 -0.52
N ARG A 43 11.27 -0.27 -0.71
CA ARG A 43 10.32 0.01 0.38
C ARG A 43 9.51 -1.22 0.74
N ILE A 44 9.80 -1.79 1.91
CA ILE A 44 9.06 -2.95 2.43
C ILE A 44 7.67 -2.51 2.90
N ARG A 45 6.63 -3.17 2.37
CA ARG A 45 5.21 -2.94 2.69
C ARG A 45 4.49 -4.28 2.87
N ALA A 46 3.23 -4.21 3.35
CA ALA A 46 2.36 -5.37 3.38
C ALA A 46 2.15 -5.95 1.97
N GLY A 47 1.68 -7.18 1.89
CA GLY A 47 1.47 -7.86 0.62
C GLY A 47 0.28 -8.81 0.68
N LEU A 48 -0.83 -8.41 1.31
CA LEU A 48 -2.09 -9.14 1.26
C LEU A 48 -2.99 -8.51 0.19
N LEU A 49 -3.32 -9.27 -0.84
CA LEU A 49 -4.13 -8.84 -1.96
C LEU A 49 -5.54 -9.41 -1.85
N GLU A 50 -6.52 -8.55 -1.91
CA GLU A 50 -7.90 -8.96 -2.15
C GLU A 50 -8.06 -9.42 -3.60
N TRP A 51 -9.01 -10.33 -3.84
CA TRP A 51 -9.19 -10.92 -5.16
C TRP A 51 -9.43 -9.87 -6.27
N GLY A 52 -10.12 -8.78 -5.94
CA GLY A 52 -10.30 -7.67 -6.87
C GLY A 52 -8.98 -7.01 -7.31
N THR A 53 -7.98 -6.91 -6.45
CA THR A 53 -6.65 -6.42 -6.80
C THR A 53 -5.89 -7.43 -7.65
N VAL A 54 -6.01 -8.74 -7.34
CA VAL A 54 -5.43 -9.83 -8.13
C VAL A 54 -5.98 -9.80 -9.57
N GLU A 55 -7.30 -9.67 -9.73
CA GLU A 55 -7.94 -9.53 -11.04
C GLU A 55 -7.41 -8.32 -11.82
N LEU A 56 -7.25 -7.17 -11.15
CA LEU A 56 -6.78 -5.95 -11.78
C LEU A 56 -5.31 -6.04 -12.23
N LEU A 57 -4.44 -6.69 -11.44
CA LEU A 57 -3.06 -6.97 -11.84
C LEU A 57 -2.97 -7.94 -13.03
N ASN A 58 -3.86 -8.93 -13.08
CA ASN A 58 -3.98 -9.80 -14.26
C ASN A 58 -4.49 -9.03 -15.47
N GLU A 59 -5.50 -8.18 -15.32
CA GLU A 59 -6.00 -7.29 -16.36
C GLU A 59 -4.89 -6.36 -16.88
N ALA A 60 -4.06 -5.82 -15.98
CA ALA A 60 -2.87 -5.04 -16.34
C ALA A 60 -1.78 -5.84 -17.07
N GLY A 61 -1.87 -7.19 -17.05
CA GLY A 61 -0.90 -8.08 -17.71
C GLY A 61 0.37 -8.34 -16.91
N VAL A 62 0.40 -8.00 -15.62
CA VAL A 62 1.55 -8.18 -14.72
C VAL A 62 1.33 -9.26 -13.66
N GLY A 63 0.22 -9.99 -13.72
CA GLY A 63 -0.16 -10.96 -12.69
C GLY A 63 0.54 -12.33 -12.79
N ALA A 64 1.26 -12.65 -13.86
CA ALA A 64 1.76 -14.02 -14.10
C ALA A 64 2.68 -14.54 -12.99
N ARG A 65 3.63 -13.72 -12.52
CA ARG A 65 4.54 -14.07 -11.43
C ARG A 65 3.78 -14.14 -10.10
N MET A 66 2.91 -13.19 -9.85
CA MET A 66 2.03 -13.17 -8.67
C MET A 66 1.19 -14.45 -8.55
N MET A 67 0.59 -14.93 -9.65
CA MET A 67 -0.21 -16.14 -9.66
C MET A 67 0.61 -17.42 -9.43
N ARG A 68 1.89 -17.42 -9.80
CA ARG A 68 2.80 -18.55 -9.61
C ARG A 68 3.41 -18.60 -8.22
N GLU A 69 3.75 -17.45 -7.64
CA GLU A 69 4.55 -17.34 -6.40
C GLU A 69 3.71 -16.91 -5.19
N GLY A 70 2.52 -16.37 -5.40
CA GLY A 70 1.64 -15.92 -4.34
C GLY A 70 1.08 -17.07 -3.52
N LEU A 71 0.90 -16.83 -2.22
CA LEU A 71 0.36 -17.82 -1.28
C LEU A 71 -1.13 -17.55 -1.06
N VAL A 72 -1.95 -18.52 -1.40
CA VAL A 72 -3.42 -18.42 -1.26
C VAL A 72 -3.83 -18.65 0.18
N HIS A 73 -4.65 -17.73 0.72
CA HIS A 73 -5.34 -17.90 1.98
C HIS A 73 -6.85 -17.96 1.72
N ASP A 74 -7.47 -19.05 2.11
CA ASP A 74 -8.92 -19.25 1.96
C ASP A 74 -9.72 -18.55 3.08
N GLY A 75 -9.03 -18.04 4.11
CA GLY A 75 -9.61 -17.33 5.23
C GLY A 75 -8.59 -16.56 6.07
N PHE A 76 -9.03 -16.21 7.25
CA PHE A 76 -8.20 -15.65 8.32
C PHE A 76 -8.83 -15.98 9.67
N ALA A 77 -8.09 -15.84 10.74
CA ALA A 77 -8.58 -16.11 12.08
C ALA A 77 -8.66 -14.85 12.94
N VAL A 78 -9.66 -14.80 13.81
CA VAL A 78 -9.79 -13.80 14.88
C VAL A 78 -9.67 -14.54 16.22
N ALA A 79 -8.73 -14.12 17.05
CA ALA A 79 -8.49 -14.67 18.36
C ALA A 79 -8.96 -13.72 19.45
N PHE A 80 -9.77 -14.21 20.37
CA PHE A 80 -10.23 -13.52 21.60
C PHE A 80 -10.67 -14.56 22.62
N ASP A 81 -10.62 -14.21 23.90
CA ASP A 81 -11.02 -15.08 25.03
C ASP A 81 -10.33 -16.47 24.96
N ASP A 82 -9.02 -16.47 24.67
CA ASP A 82 -8.17 -17.67 24.50
C ASP A 82 -8.70 -18.67 23.44
N ARG A 83 -9.54 -18.22 22.52
CA ARG A 83 -10.10 -19.00 21.43
C ARG A 83 -9.75 -18.39 20.07
N LEU A 84 -9.68 -19.25 19.06
CA LEU A 84 -9.48 -18.83 17.68
C LEU A 84 -10.70 -19.18 16.85
N HIS A 85 -11.22 -18.17 16.15
CA HIS A 85 -12.37 -18.28 15.25
C HIS A 85 -11.92 -18.03 13.83
N ARG A 86 -11.93 -19.08 13.00
CA ARG A 86 -11.59 -18.93 11.58
C ARG A 86 -12.78 -18.41 10.80
N ILE A 87 -12.54 -17.41 9.98
CA ILE A 87 -13.49 -16.85 9.00
C ILE A 87 -13.14 -17.47 7.63
N ASP A 88 -14.02 -18.30 7.12
CA ASP A 88 -13.87 -18.98 5.83
C ASP A 88 -14.31 -18.05 4.68
N LEU A 89 -13.38 -17.26 4.14
CA LEU A 89 -13.68 -16.33 3.04
C LEU A 89 -14.13 -17.09 1.78
N LYS A 90 -13.50 -18.21 1.49
CA LYS A 90 -13.84 -19.03 0.33
C LYS A 90 -15.24 -19.61 0.42
N GLY A 91 -15.58 -20.18 1.57
CA GLY A 91 -16.92 -20.72 1.80
C GLY A 91 -18.01 -19.65 1.83
N LEU A 92 -17.73 -18.49 2.44
CA LEU A 92 -18.71 -17.42 2.62
C LEU A 92 -18.89 -16.53 1.38
N ALA A 93 -17.80 -16.23 0.64
CA ALA A 93 -17.81 -15.27 -0.45
C ALA A 93 -17.36 -15.84 -1.81
N GLY A 94 -16.97 -17.10 -1.87
CA GLY A 94 -16.42 -17.73 -3.06
C GLY A 94 -15.05 -17.15 -3.49
N LYS A 95 -14.39 -16.40 -2.61
CA LYS A 95 -13.15 -15.68 -2.90
C LYS A 95 -12.10 -15.95 -1.84
N HIS A 96 -10.84 -15.79 -2.20
CA HIS A 96 -9.70 -15.86 -1.29
C HIS A 96 -8.89 -14.56 -1.34
N VAL A 97 -7.92 -14.47 -0.49
CA VAL A 97 -6.88 -13.44 -0.55
C VAL A 97 -5.54 -14.08 -0.91
N LEU A 98 -4.66 -13.30 -1.48
CA LEU A 98 -3.35 -13.76 -1.93
C LEU A 98 -2.25 -13.00 -1.19
N VAL A 99 -1.32 -13.71 -0.57
CA VAL A 99 -0.11 -13.10 -0.03
C VAL A 99 0.95 -13.04 -1.13
N TYR A 100 1.25 -11.82 -1.57
CA TYR A 100 2.32 -11.53 -2.52
C TYR A 100 2.90 -10.16 -2.19
N GLY A 101 4.19 -10.10 -1.88
CA GLY A 101 4.81 -8.89 -1.34
C GLY A 101 4.61 -7.66 -2.22
N GLN A 102 4.25 -6.52 -1.63
CA GLN A 102 4.09 -5.28 -2.39
C GLN A 102 5.38 -4.87 -3.11
N THR A 103 6.54 -5.21 -2.58
CA THR A 103 7.85 -5.03 -3.21
C THR A 103 7.93 -5.76 -4.56
N GLU A 104 7.38 -6.97 -4.62
CA GLU A 104 7.38 -7.77 -5.85
C GLU A 104 6.37 -7.22 -6.88
N ILE A 105 5.20 -6.77 -6.41
CA ILE A 105 4.23 -6.05 -7.26
C ILE A 105 4.86 -4.78 -7.84
N GLN A 106 5.61 -4.04 -7.03
CA GLN A 106 6.28 -2.81 -7.45
C GLN A 106 7.31 -3.07 -8.55
N LYS A 107 8.09 -4.15 -8.43
CA LYS A 107 9.06 -4.59 -9.45
C LYS A 107 8.34 -5.00 -10.75
N ASP A 108 7.33 -5.87 -10.64
CA ASP A 108 6.57 -6.35 -11.81
C ASP A 108 5.92 -5.20 -12.59
N LEU A 109 5.35 -4.23 -11.88
CA LEU A 109 4.76 -3.02 -12.48
C LEU A 109 5.84 -2.08 -13.05
N GLY A 110 6.97 -1.90 -12.35
CA GLY A 110 8.09 -1.07 -12.79
C GLY A 110 8.73 -1.59 -14.08
N ASP A 111 8.92 -2.91 -14.18
CA ASP A 111 9.43 -3.56 -15.39
C ASP A 111 8.48 -3.38 -16.57
N ALA A 112 7.17 -3.55 -16.34
CA ALA A 112 6.15 -3.35 -17.36
C ALA A 112 6.00 -1.89 -17.81
N ALA A 113 6.23 -0.93 -16.91
CA ALA A 113 6.11 0.49 -17.21
C ALA A 113 7.22 1.01 -18.13
N GLY A 114 8.44 0.52 -17.96
CA GLY A 114 9.58 0.87 -18.82
C GLY A 114 9.81 2.38 -18.96
N ALA A 115 9.96 2.85 -20.19
CA ALA A 115 10.27 4.24 -20.52
C ALA A 115 9.12 5.24 -20.27
N ARG A 116 7.96 4.80 -19.80
CA ARG A 116 6.85 5.70 -19.43
C ARG A 116 7.10 6.42 -18.11
N VAL A 117 8.05 5.97 -17.31
CA VAL A 117 8.40 6.57 -16.03
C VAL A 117 9.60 7.49 -16.19
N VAL A 118 9.43 8.73 -15.76
CA VAL A 118 10.52 9.69 -15.56
C VAL A 118 10.90 9.61 -14.08
N TRP A 119 11.98 8.91 -13.81
CA TRP A 119 12.56 8.83 -12.47
C TRP A 119 13.30 10.10 -12.11
N GLU A 120 13.38 10.42 -10.83
CA GLU A 120 14.01 11.65 -10.29
C GLU A 120 13.40 12.95 -10.84
N ALA A 121 12.11 12.92 -11.20
CA ALA A 121 11.32 14.09 -11.55
C ALA A 121 11.07 14.94 -10.29
N LYS A 122 11.91 15.95 -10.07
CA LYS A 122 11.87 16.84 -8.91
C LYS A 122 11.00 18.08 -9.19
N ASP A 123 10.62 18.80 -8.15
CA ASP A 123 9.89 20.07 -8.23
C ASP A 123 8.64 19.99 -9.11
N VAL A 124 7.92 18.87 -9.02
CA VAL A 124 6.67 18.68 -9.75
C VAL A 124 5.65 19.71 -9.27
N ALA A 125 5.05 20.42 -10.23
CA ALA A 125 3.98 21.38 -9.97
C ALA A 125 2.85 21.19 -10.99
N ILE A 126 1.60 21.20 -10.49
CA ILE A 126 0.38 21.01 -11.29
C ILE A 126 -0.29 22.38 -11.47
N HIS A 127 -0.61 22.72 -12.72
CA HIS A 127 -1.19 23.99 -13.11
C HIS A 127 -2.47 23.79 -13.90
N ASP A 128 -3.39 24.72 -13.79
CA ASP A 128 -4.59 24.84 -14.63
C ASP A 128 -5.47 23.57 -14.67
N PHE A 129 -5.48 22.78 -13.60
CA PHE A 129 -6.20 21.49 -13.53
C PHE A 129 -7.73 21.62 -13.58
N ASP A 130 -8.28 22.80 -13.41
CA ASP A 130 -9.70 23.13 -13.63
C ASP A 130 -10.00 23.70 -15.03
N SER A 131 -8.99 23.81 -15.87
CA SER A 131 -9.12 24.14 -17.28
C SER A 131 -9.27 22.91 -18.18
N LYS A 132 -9.44 23.13 -19.49
CA LYS A 132 -9.46 22.04 -20.48
C LYS A 132 -8.07 21.47 -20.80
N ARG A 133 -6.99 22.15 -20.37
CA ARG A 133 -5.60 21.80 -20.68
C ARG A 133 -4.71 21.98 -19.44
N PRO A 134 -4.75 21.03 -18.50
CA PRO A 134 -3.81 21.00 -17.40
C PRO A 134 -2.37 20.96 -17.91
N ARG A 135 -1.48 21.52 -17.10
CA ARG A 135 -0.03 21.47 -17.33
C ARG A 135 0.67 20.97 -16.08
N VAL A 136 1.71 20.17 -16.30
CA VAL A 136 2.58 19.72 -15.21
C VAL A 136 4.02 20.09 -15.54
N THR A 137 4.67 20.78 -14.63
CA THR A 137 6.10 21.11 -14.74
C THR A 137 6.90 20.27 -13.76
N TYR A 138 8.13 19.93 -14.14
CA TYR A 138 9.08 19.19 -13.29
C TYR A 138 10.52 19.48 -13.71
N VAL A 139 11.46 19.14 -12.85
CA VAL A 139 12.91 19.22 -13.13
C VAL A 139 13.48 17.80 -13.17
N ASN A 140 14.19 17.47 -14.24
CA ASN A 140 14.90 16.22 -14.38
C ASN A 140 16.30 16.53 -14.97
N ASP A 141 17.36 15.95 -14.40
CA ASP A 141 18.76 16.24 -14.76
C ASP A 141 19.10 17.74 -14.81
N GLY A 142 18.52 18.51 -13.88
CA GLY A 142 18.73 19.96 -13.81
C GLY A 142 17.97 20.78 -14.88
N VAL A 143 17.23 20.10 -15.78
CA VAL A 143 16.45 20.75 -16.86
C VAL A 143 14.98 20.80 -16.46
N ARG A 144 14.35 21.98 -16.64
CA ARG A 144 12.92 22.15 -16.44
C ARG A 144 12.15 21.66 -17.67
N HIS A 145 11.16 20.83 -17.42
CA HIS A 145 10.26 20.28 -18.42
C HIS A 145 8.82 20.71 -18.17
N GLU A 146 8.02 20.71 -19.22
CA GLU A 146 6.58 20.99 -19.17
C GLU A 146 5.82 19.98 -20.04
N LEU A 147 4.74 19.41 -19.47
CA LEU A 147 3.81 18.51 -20.12
C LEU A 147 2.42 19.16 -20.14
N GLU A 148 1.81 19.27 -21.33
CA GLU A 148 0.38 19.54 -21.48
C GLU A 148 -0.35 18.19 -21.51
N CYS A 149 -1.48 18.09 -20.81
CA CYS A 149 -2.24 16.85 -20.76
C CYS A 149 -3.76 17.10 -20.74
N ASP A 150 -4.53 16.02 -20.88
CA ASP A 150 -5.98 16.07 -20.72
C ASP A 150 -6.38 15.88 -19.26
N PHE A 151 -5.65 15.02 -18.53
CA PHE A 151 -5.92 14.70 -17.13
C PHE A 151 -4.63 14.54 -16.32
N VAL A 152 -4.73 14.76 -15.01
CA VAL A 152 -3.67 14.50 -14.03
C VAL A 152 -4.19 13.52 -12.98
N ALA A 153 -3.44 12.45 -12.71
CA ALA A 153 -3.71 11.50 -11.65
C ALA A 153 -2.65 11.65 -10.55
N GLY A 154 -3.05 12.11 -9.37
CA GLY A 154 -2.19 12.23 -8.20
C GLY A 154 -2.13 10.91 -7.44
N CYS A 155 -1.07 10.14 -7.69
CA CYS A 155 -0.74 8.86 -7.07
C CYS A 155 0.49 8.98 -6.15
N ASP A 156 0.77 10.18 -5.66
CA ASP A 156 2.02 10.61 -5.01
C ASP A 156 2.01 10.49 -3.48
N GLY A 157 0.99 9.82 -2.96
CA GLY A 157 0.88 9.50 -1.55
C GLY A 157 0.49 10.68 -0.67
N TYR A 158 0.49 10.46 0.64
CA TYR A 158 -0.01 11.44 1.61
C TYR A 158 0.75 12.78 1.59
N HIS A 159 2.05 12.74 1.39
CA HIS A 159 2.93 13.93 1.35
C HIS A 159 3.22 14.41 -0.07
N GLY A 160 2.41 14.00 -1.03
CA GLY A 160 2.55 14.39 -2.43
C GLY A 160 2.09 15.82 -2.70
N VAL A 161 2.44 16.31 -3.90
CA VAL A 161 2.11 17.66 -4.35
C VAL A 161 0.67 17.75 -4.88
N SER A 162 0.08 16.63 -5.30
CA SER A 162 -1.21 16.62 -5.99
C SER A 162 -2.33 17.19 -5.11
N ARG A 163 -2.49 16.68 -3.89
CA ARG A 163 -3.48 17.23 -2.94
C ARG A 163 -3.11 18.65 -2.54
N ALA A 164 -1.83 18.94 -2.31
CA ALA A 164 -1.35 20.28 -1.93
C ALA A 164 -1.57 21.33 -3.02
N SER A 165 -1.77 20.93 -4.29
CA SER A 165 -2.08 21.84 -5.40
C SER A 165 -3.51 22.35 -5.39
N VAL A 166 -4.41 21.67 -4.65
CA VAL A 166 -5.82 22.08 -4.54
C VAL A 166 -5.96 23.19 -3.48
N PRO A 167 -6.68 24.28 -3.77
CA PRO A 167 -6.96 25.32 -2.78
C PRO A 167 -7.65 24.74 -1.54
N LYS A 168 -7.20 25.18 -0.36
CA LYS A 168 -7.67 24.62 0.93
C LYS A 168 -9.18 24.79 1.18
N ASP A 169 -9.77 25.84 0.65
CA ASP A 169 -11.21 26.11 0.72
C ASP A 169 -12.06 25.18 -0.13
N ARG A 170 -11.44 24.39 -0.99
CA ARG A 170 -12.08 23.36 -1.84
C ARG A 170 -11.88 21.94 -1.33
N LEU A 171 -11.10 21.76 -0.26
CA LEU A 171 -10.80 20.46 0.36
C LEU A 171 -11.56 20.32 1.68
N VAL A 172 -12.22 19.19 1.86
CA VAL A 172 -12.69 18.75 3.18
C VAL A 172 -11.85 17.56 3.58
N GLU A 173 -11.09 17.71 4.67
CA GLU A 173 -10.20 16.66 5.17
C GLU A 173 -10.76 16.12 6.50
N HIS A 174 -10.89 14.80 6.56
CA HIS A 174 -11.27 14.08 7.76
C HIS A 174 -10.08 13.26 8.24
N GLU A 175 -9.55 13.57 9.42
CA GLU A 175 -8.42 12.86 9.99
C GLU A 175 -8.74 12.35 11.39
N ARG A 176 -8.31 11.12 11.68
CA ARG A 176 -8.29 10.55 13.02
C ARG A 176 -6.92 9.92 13.28
N ILE A 177 -6.21 10.44 14.26
CA ILE A 177 -4.96 9.86 14.78
C ILE A 177 -5.33 8.96 15.96
N TYR A 178 -4.83 7.73 15.96
CA TYR A 178 -5.06 6.78 17.04
C TYR A 178 -4.01 6.95 18.14
N PRO A 179 -4.35 6.83 19.43
CA PRO A 179 -3.42 7.04 20.54
C PRO A 179 -2.49 5.83 20.77
N PHE A 180 -2.26 5.02 19.76
CA PHE A 180 -1.39 3.85 19.81
C PHE A 180 -0.75 3.60 18.45
N GLY A 181 0.39 2.92 18.47
CA GLY A 181 1.09 2.45 17.30
C GLY A 181 1.13 0.93 17.21
N TRP A 182 1.69 0.43 16.12
CA TRP A 182 2.01 -0.97 15.95
C TRP A 182 3.52 -1.15 15.84
N LEU A 183 4.09 -1.86 16.82
CA LEU A 183 5.45 -2.35 16.73
C LEU A 183 5.44 -3.60 15.85
N GLY A 184 6.09 -3.52 14.70
CA GLY A 184 6.23 -4.61 13.75
C GLY A 184 7.61 -5.21 13.77
N VAL A 185 7.69 -6.54 13.75
CA VAL A 185 8.93 -7.32 13.63
C VAL A 185 8.86 -8.19 12.39
N LEU A 186 9.88 -8.10 11.54
CA LEU A 186 10.14 -9.06 10.46
C LEU A 186 11.23 -10.01 10.93
N ALA A 187 11.03 -11.32 10.82
CA ALA A 187 12.01 -12.32 11.23
C ALA A 187 12.02 -13.53 10.29
N ASP A 188 13.18 -14.16 10.13
CA ASP A 188 13.32 -15.42 9.40
C ASP A 188 12.94 -16.58 10.34
N VAL A 189 11.64 -16.70 10.57
CA VAL A 189 11.02 -17.77 11.35
C VAL A 189 9.78 -18.25 10.59
N PRO A 190 9.43 -19.54 10.68
CA PRO A 190 8.20 -20.04 10.08
C PRO A 190 6.98 -19.35 10.70
N PRO A 191 5.91 -19.15 9.93
CA PRO A 191 4.68 -18.56 10.45
C PRO A 191 4.04 -19.47 11.51
N VAL A 192 3.40 -18.86 12.50
CA VAL A 192 2.67 -19.59 13.55
C VAL A 192 1.42 -20.26 13.00
N ASP A 193 0.88 -19.76 11.90
CA ASP A 193 -0.20 -20.35 11.13
C ASP A 193 -0.05 -19.99 9.65
N HIS A 194 -0.67 -20.78 8.77
CA HIS A 194 -0.70 -20.53 7.34
C HIS A 194 -1.51 -19.26 7.00
N GLU A 195 -2.62 -19.03 7.71
CA GLU A 195 -3.49 -17.87 7.52
C GLU A 195 -3.19 -16.76 8.54
N LEU A 196 -3.66 -15.56 8.26
CA LEU A 196 -3.54 -14.42 9.18
C LEU A 196 -4.28 -14.69 10.49
N ILE A 197 -3.69 -14.27 11.62
CA ILE A 197 -4.35 -14.24 12.92
C ILE A 197 -4.41 -12.81 13.41
N TYR A 198 -5.63 -12.32 13.64
CA TYR A 198 -5.92 -11.06 14.32
C TYR A 198 -6.26 -11.38 15.78
N ALA A 199 -5.39 -11.03 16.72
CA ALA A 199 -5.62 -11.29 18.13
C ALA A 199 -6.06 -10.00 18.86
N ASN A 200 -7.24 -10.06 19.47
CA ASN A 200 -7.75 -9.04 20.39
C ASN A 200 -7.52 -9.53 21.82
N HIS A 201 -6.75 -8.81 22.60
CA HIS A 201 -6.38 -9.18 23.97
C HIS A 201 -6.44 -7.95 24.88
N ALA A 202 -6.62 -8.14 26.21
CA ALA A 202 -6.64 -7.04 27.17
C ALA A 202 -5.32 -6.23 27.20
N ARG A 203 -4.19 -6.84 26.79
CA ARG A 203 -2.88 -6.18 26.64
C ARG A 203 -2.75 -5.40 25.31
N GLY A 204 -3.79 -5.39 24.48
CA GLY A 204 -3.82 -4.76 23.16
C GLY A 204 -3.78 -5.77 22.02
N PHE A 205 -3.90 -5.26 20.81
CA PHE A 205 -3.98 -6.03 19.57
C PHE A 205 -2.62 -6.68 19.21
N ALA A 206 -2.70 -7.85 18.56
CA ALA A 206 -1.58 -8.46 17.86
C ALA A 206 -2.00 -9.01 16.50
N LEU A 207 -1.05 -9.11 15.57
CA LEU A 207 -1.25 -9.66 14.22
C LEU A 207 -0.12 -10.61 13.87
N CYS A 208 -0.50 -11.82 13.43
CA CYS A 208 0.44 -12.79 12.86
C CYS A 208 0.20 -12.89 11.36
N SER A 209 1.26 -12.69 10.57
CA SER A 209 1.20 -12.71 9.11
C SER A 209 2.44 -13.41 8.54
N MET A 210 2.23 -14.37 7.67
CA MET A 210 3.33 -14.95 6.90
C MET A 210 3.79 -14.01 5.78
N ARG A 211 5.07 -14.12 5.40
CA ARG A 211 5.64 -13.54 4.18
C ARG A 211 6.10 -14.62 3.22
N SER A 212 6.54 -15.73 3.78
CA SER A 212 6.85 -16.99 3.10
C SER A 212 6.71 -18.14 4.11
N THR A 213 7.02 -19.35 3.71
CA THR A 213 7.06 -20.53 4.61
C THR A 213 8.16 -20.43 5.67
N THR A 214 9.15 -19.54 5.49
CA THR A 214 10.31 -19.37 6.38
C THR A 214 10.47 -17.95 6.92
N ARG A 215 9.58 -17.03 6.55
CA ARG A 215 9.64 -15.62 6.98
C ARG A 215 8.28 -15.12 7.42
N SER A 216 8.24 -14.44 8.56
CA SER A 216 7.01 -13.93 9.16
C SER A 216 7.12 -12.47 9.54
N ARG A 217 5.99 -11.77 9.49
CA ARG A 217 5.82 -10.42 10.01
C ARG A 217 4.78 -10.44 11.12
N TYR A 218 5.19 -10.01 12.30
CA TYR A 218 4.33 -9.93 13.47
C TYR A 218 4.18 -8.49 13.94
N TYR A 219 3.04 -8.18 14.54
CA TYR A 219 2.79 -6.86 15.11
C TYR A 219 2.20 -6.99 16.49
N VAL A 220 2.58 -6.07 17.37
CA VAL A 220 1.94 -5.85 18.68
C VAL A 220 1.58 -4.38 18.82
N GLN A 221 0.40 -4.09 19.36
CA GLN A 221 0.02 -2.74 19.71
C GLN A 221 0.91 -2.23 20.86
N CYS A 222 1.39 -0.99 20.73
CA CYS A 222 2.19 -0.30 21.73
C CYS A 222 1.73 1.16 21.87
N PRO A 223 2.10 1.87 22.94
CA PRO A 223 1.89 3.31 23.04
C PRO A 223 2.51 4.06 21.86
N LEU A 224 1.91 5.18 21.45
CA LEU A 224 2.39 5.96 20.29
C LEU A 224 3.74 6.62 20.55
N ASP A 225 4.02 6.98 21.79
CA ASP A 225 5.25 7.61 22.25
C ASP A 225 6.37 6.61 22.61
N ASP A 226 6.11 5.30 22.47
CA ASP A 226 7.12 4.27 22.70
C ASP A 226 8.17 4.27 21.57
N LYS A 227 9.36 3.76 21.91
CA LYS A 227 10.52 3.75 21.00
C LYS A 227 10.96 2.32 20.73
N VAL A 228 11.45 2.09 19.52
CA VAL A 228 11.95 0.77 19.07
C VAL A 228 13.07 0.27 19.97
N GLU A 229 13.91 1.17 20.46
CA GLU A 229 15.06 0.87 21.34
C GLU A 229 14.61 0.27 22.69
N ASN A 230 13.39 0.54 23.13
CA ASN A 230 12.82 -0.03 24.36
C ASN A 230 12.37 -1.49 24.19
N TRP A 231 12.41 -2.02 22.96
CA TRP A 231 11.92 -3.34 22.63
C TRP A 231 13.04 -4.27 22.19
N SER A 232 13.57 -5.07 23.11
CA SER A 232 14.39 -6.23 22.75
C SER A 232 13.56 -7.24 21.96
N ASP A 233 14.19 -8.15 21.22
CA ASP A 233 13.49 -9.23 20.54
C ASP A 233 12.75 -10.13 21.55
N GLU A 234 13.40 -10.45 22.67
CA GLU A 234 12.80 -11.23 23.74
C GLU A 234 11.51 -10.60 24.26
N ARG A 235 11.53 -9.29 24.61
CA ARG A 235 10.35 -8.55 25.04
C ARG A 235 9.22 -8.60 24.00
N PHE A 236 9.58 -8.45 22.73
CA PHE A 236 8.59 -8.51 21.65
C PHE A 236 7.92 -9.88 21.58
N TRP A 237 8.73 -10.96 21.61
CA TRP A 237 8.20 -12.32 21.51
C TRP A 237 7.36 -12.70 22.72
N ASP A 238 7.72 -12.25 23.93
CA ASP A 238 6.94 -12.49 25.14
C ASP A 238 5.60 -11.76 25.10
N GLU A 239 5.57 -10.50 24.65
CA GLU A 239 4.33 -9.76 24.45
C GLU A 239 3.44 -10.38 23.36
N LEU A 240 4.02 -10.86 22.28
CA LEU A 240 3.26 -11.57 21.25
C LEU A 240 2.66 -12.87 21.81
N ARG A 241 3.44 -13.70 22.49
CA ARG A 241 2.95 -14.93 23.15
C ARG A 241 1.81 -14.64 24.10
N ALA A 242 1.95 -13.60 24.93
CA ALA A 242 0.94 -13.23 25.92
C ALA A 242 -0.40 -12.79 25.31
N ARG A 243 -0.45 -12.50 24.01
CA ARG A 243 -1.65 -12.03 23.31
C ARG A 243 -2.28 -13.10 22.41
N LEU A 244 -1.62 -14.26 22.26
CA LEU A 244 -2.12 -15.36 21.46
C LEU A 244 -2.81 -16.41 22.34
N PRO A 245 -3.80 -17.15 21.81
CA PRO A 245 -4.31 -18.34 22.46
C PRO A 245 -3.18 -19.32 22.80
N ALA A 246 -3.31 -20.02 23.93
CA ALA A 246 -2.24 -20.85 24.51
C ALA A 246 -1.62 -21.85 23.52
N ASP A 247 -2.43 -22.46 22.63
CA ASP A 247 -1.95 -23.40 21.62
C ASP A 247 -1.06 -22.74 20.57
N TYR A 248 -1.40 -21.52 20.16
CA TYR A 248 -0.62 -20.75 19.19
C TYR A 248 0.66 -20.17 19.84
N ALA A 249 0.54 -19.71 21.07
CA ALA A 249 1.69 -19.24 21.86
C ALA A 249 2.79 -20.33 22.00
N ARG A 250 2.38 -21.60 22.21
CA ARG A 250 3.31 -22.74 22.29
C ARG A 250 3.97 -23.09 20.93
N ARG A 251 3.27 -22.89 19.83
CA ARG A 251 3.79 -23.18 18.48
C ARG A 251 4.63 -22.04 17.90
N LEU A 252 4.59 -20.87 18.51
CA LEU A 252 5.31 -19.70 18.01
C LEU A 252 6.83 -19.93 18.05
N VAL A 253 7.45 -19.99 16.88
CA VAL A 253 8.90 -20.01 16.72
C VAL A 253 9.41 -18.58 16.74
N THR A 254 10.48 -18.33 17.47
CA THR A 254 11.08 -17.01 17.65
C THR A 254 12.50 -16.97 17.09
N GLY A 255 12.98 -15.80 16.75
CA GLY A 255 14.33 -15.59 16.21
C GLY A 255 14.70 -14.10 16.23
N PRO A 256 15.92 -13.75 15.78
CA PRO A 256 16.36 -12.37 15.71
C PRO A 256 15.49 -11.57 14.71
N SER A 257 15.19 -10.33 15.05
CA SER A 257 14.50 -9.41 14.14
C SER A 257 15.44 -8.96 13.01
N ILE A 258 14.96 -9.07 11.76
CA ILE A 258 15.62 -8.49 10.58
C ILE A 258 15.30 -7.00 10.50
N GLU A 259 14.05 -6.66 10.82
CA GLU A 259 13.53 -5.29 10.82
C GLU A 259 12.58 -5.13 12.01
N LYS A 260 12.68 -3.99 12.66
CA LYS A 260 11.80 -3.58 13.76
C LYS A 260 11.44 -2.12 13.59
N SER A 261 10.14 -1.81 13.61
CA SER A 261 9.65 -0.44 13.44
C SER A 261 8.32 -0.23 14.14
N ILE A 262 8.07 1.00 14.61
CA ILE A 262 6.76 1.41 15.14
C ILE A 262 6.07 2.26 14.09
N ALA A 263 4.88 1.85 13.68
CA ALA A 263 4.03 2.57 12.75
C ALA A 263 2.93 3.29 13.52
N PRO A 264 2.86 4.63 13.47
CA PRO A 264 1.70 5.37 13.97
C PRO A 264 0.48 5.06 13.09
N LEU A 265 -0.70 5.00 13.71
CA LEU A 265 -1.93 4.70 13.00
C LEU A 265 -2.77 5.95 12.81
N ARG A 266 -3.26 6.12 11.59
CA ARG A 266 -4.22 7.18 11.25
C ARG A 266 -5.25 6.70 10.24
N SER A 267 -6.42 7.30 10.29
CA SER A 267 -7.37 7.32 9.19
C SER A 267 -7.42 8.72 8.63
N PHE A 268 -7.44 8.82 7.31
CA PHE A 268 -7.52 10.11 6.60
C PHE A 268 -8.35 9.93 5.35
N VAL A 269 -9.19 10.91 5.03
CA VAL A 269 -9.91 11.01 3.76
C VAL A 269 -9.99 12.46 3.37
N THR A 270 -9.77 12.76 2.10
CA THR A 270 -10.04 14.08 1.52
C THR A 270 -11.17 13.99 0.49
N GLU A 271 -12.08 14.95 0.55
CA GLU A 271 -13.24 15.02 -0.35
C GLU A 271 -13.40 16.43 -0.94
N PRO A 272 -13.84 16.49 -2.21
CA PRO A 272 -13.95 15.41 -3.19
C PRO A 272 -12.56 14.92 -3.64
N MET A 273 -12.49 13.71 -4.23
CA MET A 273 -11.23 13.15 -4.78
C MET A 273 -10.97 13.61 -6.22
N ARG A 274 -11.82 14.49 -6.75
CA ARG A 274 -11.72 15.07 -8.09
C ARG A 274 -11.86 16.58 -8.07
N PHE A 275 -10.91 17.25 -8.71
CA PHE A 275 -10.89 18.70 -8.89
C PHE A 275 -10.67 19.04 -10.36
N GLY A 276 -11.77 19.32 -11.08
CA GLY A 276 -11.69 19.52 -12.51
C GLY A 276 -11.13 18.28 -13.21
N ARG A 277 -9.88 18.37 -13.70
CA ARG A 277 -9.15 17.31 -14.38
C ARG A 277 -8.04 16.66 -13.55
N LEU A 278 -7.92 17.04 -12.28
CA LEU A 278 -7.05 16.39 -11.28
C LEU A 278 -7.86 15.37 -10.49
N PHE A 279 -7.32 14.14 -10.38
CA PHE A 279 -7.87 13.06 -9.58
C PHE A 279 -6.86 12.64 -8.52
N LEU A 280 -7.29 12.45 -7.28
CA LEU A 280 -6.47 11.92 -6.20
C LEU A 280 -6.73 10.41 -6.04
N VAL A 281 -5.67 9.63 -5.88
CA VAL A 281 -5.71 8.16 -5.88
C VAL A 281 -4.85 7.61 -4.75
N GLY A 282 -5.35 6.60 -4.04
CA GLY A 282 -4.64 5.93 -2.96
C GLY A 282 -4.33 6.87 -1.80
N ASP A 283 -3.12 6.80 -1.25
CA ASP A 283 -2.72 7.59 -0.07
C ASP A 283 -2.74 9.11 -0.31
N ALA A 284 -2.84 9.58 -1.56
CA ALA A 284 -3.09 10.99 -1.86
C ALA A 284 -4.51 11.42 -1.47
N ALA A 285 -5.47 10.51 -1.54
CA ALA A 285 -6.88 10.73 -1.23
C ALA A 285 -7.29 10.20 0.15
N HIS A 286 -6.81 9.04 0.56
CA HIS A 286 -7.22 8.38 1.78
C HIS A 286 -6.15 7.46 2.36
N ILE A 287 -6.11 7.40 3.69
CA ILE A 287 -5.26 6.46 4.46
C ILE A 287 -6.15 5.70 5.42
N VAL A 288 -5.91 4.42 5.53
CA VAL A 288 -6.52 3.55 6.54
C VAL A 288 -5.45 2.84 7.36
N PRO A 289 -5.71 2.53 8.63
CA PRO A 289 -4.82 1.69 9.42
C PRO A 289 -4.53 0.36 8.71
N PRO A 290 -3.33 -0.21 8.84
CA PRO A 290 -2.94 -1.42 8.11
C PRO A 290 -3.65 -2.69 8.58
N THR A 291 -4.60 -2.59 9.51
CA THR A 291 -5.31 -3.70 10.16
C THR A 291 -5.92 -4.68 9.15
N GLY A 292 -6.53 -4.20 8.09
CA GLY A 292 -7.14 -5.05 7.05
C GLY A 292 -6.29 -5.17 5.78
N ALA A 293 -5.03 -4.74 5.80
CA ALA A 293 -4.18 -4.62 4.61
C ALA A 293 -4.86 -3.84 3.45
N LYS A 294 -5.71 -2.86 3.78
CA LYS A 294 -6.60 -2.19 2.82
C LYS A 294 -5.91 -1.15 1.95
N GLY A 295 -4.78 -0.56 2.36
CA GLY A 295 -4.18 0.57 1.64
C GLY A 295 -3.95 0.32 0.15
N LEU A 296 -3.23 -0.76 -0.20
CA LEU A 296 -3.02 -1.14 -1.60
C LEU A 296 -4.31 -1.55 -2.31
N ASN A 297 -5.18 -2.30 -1.61
CA ASN A 297 -6.45 -2.78 -2.18
C ASN A 297 -7.42 -1.63 -2.48
N LEU A 298 -7.50 -0.61 -1.62
CA LEU A 298 -8.27 0.60 -1.87
C LEU A 298 -7.68 1.41 -3.03
N ALA A 299 -6.36 1.60 -3.07
CA ALA A 299 -5.70 2.28 -4.18
C ALA A 299 -5.94 1.56 -5.53
N ALA A 300 -5.97 0.22 -5.53
CA ALA A 300 -6.33 -0.57 -6.72
C ALA A 300 -7.80 -0.38 -7.10
N ALA A 301 -8.70 -0.26 -6.12
CA ALA A 301 -10.11 0.05 -6.39
C ALA A 301 -10.28 1.44 -7.01
N ASP A 302 -9.56 2.46 -6.50
CA ASP A 302 -9.55 3.81 -7.11
C ASP A 302 -9.07 3.76 -8.56
N VAL A 303 -7.96 3.07 -8.81
CA VAL A 303 -7.43 2.88 -10.16
C VAL A 303 -8.46 2.22 -11.07
N ARG A 304 -9.15 1.18 -10.58
CA ARG A 304 -10.20 0.48 -11.34
C ARG A 304 -11.33 1.42 -11.74
N VAL A 305 -11.77 2.28 -10.85
CA VAL A 305 -12.84 3.25 -11.13
C VAL A 305 -12.33 4.32 -12.10
N LEU A 306 -11.13 4.84 -11.86
CA LEU A 306 -10.59 5.96 -12.66
C LEU A 306 -10.34 5.59 -14.12
N TYR A 307 -9.77 4.40 -14.41
CA TYR A 307 -9.45 4.04 -15.78
C TYR A 307 -10.67 3.59 -16.61
N ARG A 308 -11.81 3.27 -15.95
CA ARG A 308 -13.05 2.88 -16.59
C ARG A 308 -14.01 4.05 -16.84
N GLY A 309 -13.82 5.18 -16.18
CA GLY A 309 -14.64 6.40 -16.27
C GLY A 309 -14.08 7.41 -17.25
#